data_5e8a86426b9230a0b2f255f954a52159
#
_entry.id   5e8a86426b9230a0b2f255f954a52159
#
_cell.length_a   1.000
_cell.length_b   1.000
_cell.length_c   1.000
_cell.angle_alpha   90.00
_cell.angle_beta   90.00
_cell.angle_gamma   90.00
#
_symmetry.space_group_name_H-M   'P 1'
#
loop_
_entity.id
_entity.type
_entity.pdbx_description
1 polymer ?
#
loop_
_entity_poly.entity_id
_entity_poly.type
_entity_poly.pdbx_seq_one_letter_code
_entity_poly.pdbx_strand_id
1 'polypeptide(L)'
;TDSAPHAQGAKESACGCAGCFSHHSAIELYAEVFDQAGAMDKLEAFASTNGPDFYGLPHNSSSIVLKKQQWQLPDSLPFEDTQIIPLGAGTTLNWKMVE
;
A
#
# COMPACT_ATOMS: atom_id res chain seq x y z
N THR A 1 -3.50 -8.47 -4.90
CA THR A 1 -3.68 -7.13 -5.45
C THR A 1 -2.62 -6.85 -6.51
N ASP A 2 -3.01 -6.15 -7.53
CA ASP A 2 -2.15 -5.87 -8.66
C ASP A 2 -1.34 -4.59 -8.42
N SER A 3 -0.05 -4.74 -8.14
CA SER A 3 0.87 -3.62 -8.02
C SER A 3 1.55 -3.44 -9.37
N ALA A 4 1.49 -2.23 -9.93
CA ALA A 4 1.92 -1.97 -11.30
C ALA A 4 3.17 -1.08 -11.35
N PRO A 5 4.38 -1.66 -11.22
CA PRO A 5 5.63 -0.91 -11.09
C PRO A 5 6.20 -0.51 -12.46
N HIS A 6 5.50 0.31 -13.20
CA HIS A 6 6.00 0.82 -14.48
C HIS A 6 6.70 2.15 -14.28
N ALA A 7 7.71 2.43 -15.11
CA ALA A 7 8.43 3.69 -15.08
C ALA A 7 7.48 4.88 -15.28
N GLN A 8 7.80 6.02 -14.66
CA GLN A 8 6.99 7.23 -14.75
C GLN A 8 6.62 7.58 -16.18
N GLY A 9 7.60 7.60 -17.08
CA GLY A 9 7.35 7.95 -18.49
C GLY A 9 6.38 7.00 -19.18
N ALA A 10 6.40 5.70 -18.83
CA ALA A 10 5.48 4.73 -19.41
C ALA A 10 4.05 4.94 -18.93
N LYS A 11 3.87 5.28 -17.64
CA LYS A 11 2.53 5.54 -17.08
C LYS A 11 1.95 6.87 -17.51
N GLU A 12 2.81 7.87 -17.68
CA GLU A 12 2.40 9.24 -18.02
C GLU A 12 2.46 9.51 -19.51
N SER A 13 2.49 8.47 -20.34
CA SER A 13 2.47 8.59 -21.80
C SER A 13 1.04 8.56 -22.33
N ALA A 14 0.87 8.88 -23.63
CA ALA A 14 -0.44 8.87 -24.28
C ALA A 14 -1.11 7.50 -24.23
N CYS A 15 -0.32 6.41 -24.32
CA CYS A 15 -0.84 5.04 -24.23
C CYS A 15 -0.95 4.56 -22.78
N GLY A 16 -0.08 5.07 -21.90
CA GLY A 16 -0.06 4.76 -20.48
C GLY A 16 -0.04 3.28 -20.11
N CYS A 17 0.69 2.92 -19.04
CA CYS A 17 0.58 1.59 -18.45
C CYS A 17 -0.45 1.66 -17.33
N ALA A 18 -1.44 0.77 -17.37
CA ALA A 18 -2.53 0.76 -16.42
C ALA A 18 -2.07 0.41 -15.01
N GLY A 19 -2.89 0.77 -14.02
CA GLY A 19 -2.66 0.45 -12.63
C GLY A 19 -1.81 1.48 -11.91
N CYS A 20 -1.57 1.23 -10.63
CA CYS A 20 -0.73 2.09 -9.80
C CYS A 20 0.22 1.25 -8.96
N PHE A 21 1.37 1.82 -8.61
CA PHE A 21 2.33 1.14 -7.75
C PHE A 21 1.99 1.40 -6.29
N SER A 22 1.46 0.40 -5.61
CA SER A 22 1.03 0.51 -4.21
C SER A 22 1.83 -0.37 -3.26
N HIS A 23 2.69 -1.25 -3.77
CA HIS A 23 3.39 -2.25 -2.95
C HIS A 23 4.22 -1.63 -1.83
N HIS A 24 4.81 -0.46 -2.09
CA HIS A 24 5.70 0.23 -1.15
C HIS A 24 5.02 0.55 0.18
N SER A 25 3.72 0.86 0.17
CA SER A 25 3.02 1.34 1.35
C SER A 25 1.56 0.89 1.42
N ALA A 26 1.27 -0.29 0.87
CA ALA A 26 -0.11 -0.76 0.74
C ALA A 26 -0.84 -0.83 2.08
N ILE A 27 -0.23 -1.45 3.09
CA ILE A 27 -0.90 -1.63 4.38
C ILE A 27 -1.10 -0.30 5.11
N GLU A 28 -0.14 0.62 4.98
CA GLU A 28 -0.24 1.94 5.59
C GLU A 28 -1.34 2.76 4.92
N LEU A 29 -1.49 2.65 3.60
CA LEU A 29 -2.56 3.31 2.87
C LEU A 29 -3.93 2.74 3.26
N TYR A 30 -4.05 1.43 3.42
CA TYR A 30 -5.28 0.80 3.91
C TYR A 30 -5.60 1.27 5.32
N ALA A 31 -4.60 1.35 6.20
CA ALA A 31 -4.79 1.84 7.55
C ALA A 31 -5.34 3.27 7.55
N GLU A 32 -4.82 4.12 6.67
CA GLU A 32 -5.29 5.50 6.53
C GLU A 32 -6.77 5.54 6.17
N VAL A 33 -7.18 4.75 5.17
CA VAL A 33 -8.57 4.70 4.73
C VAL A 33 -9.49 4.16 5.82
N PHE A 34 -9.09 3.09 6.49
CA PHE A 34 -9.89 2.48 7.55
C PHE A 34 -10.01 3.39 8.76
N ASP A 35 -8.94 4.12 9.11
CA ASP A 35 -8.97 5.08 10.20
C ASP A 35 -9.92 6.25 9.87
N GLN A 36 -9.82 6.80 8.66
CA GLN A 36 -10.71 7.89 8.23
C GLN A 36 -12.18 7.47 8.22
N ALA A 37 -12.44 6.21 7.92
CA ALA A 37 -13.80 5.66 7.92
C ALA A 37 -14.28 5.24 9.32
N GLY A 38 -13.43 5.34 10.35
CA GLY A 38 -13.76 4.88 11.69
C GLY A 38 -13.89 3.37 11.80
N ALA A 39 -13.16 2.62 10.97
CA ALA A 39 -13.30 1.18 10.84
C ALA A 39 -11.99 0.41 11.05
N MET A 40 -11.07 0.94 11.87
CA MET A 40 -9.78 0.30 12.12
C MET A 40 -9.92 -1.12 12.66
N ASP A 41 -10.98 -1.40 13.40
CA ASP A 41 -11.27 -2.75 13.92
C ASP A 41 -11.56 -3.78 12.83
N LYS A 42 -11.77 -3.34 11.60
CA LYS A 42 -12.04 -4.21 10.44
C LYS A 42 -10.79 -4.45 9.58
N LEU A 43 -9.71 -3.73 9.84
CA LEU A 43 -8.52 -3.77 8.98
C LEU A 43 -7.89 -5.16 8.93
N GLU A 44 -7.76 -5.83 10.08
CA GLU A 44 -7.17 -7.17 10.12
C GLU A 44 -8.01 -8.17 9.31
N ALA A 45 -9.32 -8.13 9.44
CA ALA A 45 -10.19 -9.00 8.67
C ALA A 45 -10.03 -8.77 7.17
N PHE A 46 -10.03 -7.51 6.76
CA PHE A 46 -9.88 -7.14 5.35
C PHE A 46 -8.53 -7.55 4.78
N ALA A 47 -7.44 -7.27 5.50
CA ALA A 47 -6.09 -7.41 4.96
C ALA A 47 -5.47 -8.79 5.21
N SER A 48 -5.99 -9.56 6.16
CA SER A 48 -5.32 -10.78 6.58
C SER A 48 -6.25 -12.00 6.70
N THR A 49 -7.35 -11.92 7.44
CA THR A 49 -8.08 -13.14 7.81
C THR A 49 -9.19 -13.55 6.83
N ASN A 50 -9.84 -12.60 6.16
CA ASN A 50 -10.93 -12.92 5.24
C ASN A 50 -10.49 -13.75 4.05
N GLY A 51 -9.31 -13.46 3.49
CA GLY A 51 -8.78 -14.22 2.36
C GLY A 51 -8.57 -15.70 2.68
N PRO A 52 -7.77 -16.01 3.69
CA PRO A 52 -7.58 -17.40 4.11
C PRO A 52 -8.87 -18.12 4.46
N ASP A 53 -9.80 -17.44 5.15
CA ASP A 53 -11.09 -18.06 5.50
C ASP A 53 -11.87 -18.43 4.24
N PHE A 54 -11.89 -17.55 3.26
CA PHE A 54 -12.60 -17.81 2.00
C PHE A 54 -11.99 -18.98 1.22
N TYR A 55 -10.65 -19.06 1.18
CA TYR A 55 -9.96 -20.10 0.42
C TYR A 55 -9.64 -21.36 1.20
N GLY A 56 -10.04 -21.44 2.48
CA GLY A 56 -9.75 -22.60 3.32
C GLY A 56 -8.28 -22.76 3.66
N LEU A 57 -7.55 -21.66 3.76
CA LEU A 57 -6.11 -21.65 4.07
C LEU A 57 -5.89 -21.30 5.54
N PRO A 58 -4.76 -21.73 6.14
CA PRO A 58 -4.45 -21.30 7.49
C PRO A 58 -4.15 -19.79 7.54
N HIS A 59 -4.45 -19.16 8.67
CA HIS A 59 -4.09 -17.77 8.91
C HIS A 59 -2.57 -17.63 9.04
N ASN A 60 -2.04 -16.45 8.71
CA ASN A 60 -0.64 -16.15 8.95
C ASN A 60 -0.32 -16.24 10.44
N SER A 61 0.83 -16.81 10.77
CA SER A 61 1.27 -16.98 12.15
C SER A 61 2.06 -15.78 12.68
N SER A 62 2.55 -14.94 11.79
CA SER A 62 3.28 -13.71 12.18
C SER A 62 2.36 -12.50 12.06
N SER A 63 2.77 -11.41 12.69
CA SER A 63 2.00 -10.17 12.66
C SER A 63 2.93 -9.00 12.38
N ILE A 64 2.33 -7.89 11.93
CA ILE A 64 3.02 -6.62 11.77
C ILE A 64 2.45 -5.63 12.78
N VAL A 65 3.21 -4.60 13.07
CA VAL A 65 2.78 -3.53 13.98
C VAL A 65 2.69 -2.23 13.21
N LEU A 66 1.52 -1.60 13.26
CA LEU A 66 1.30 -0.27 12.72
C LEU A 66 1.24 0.71 13.87
N LYS A 67 2.02 1.78 13.79
CA LYS A 67 2.05 2.82 14.80
C LYS A 67 1.43 4.09 14.24
N LYS A 68 0.59 4.77 15.03
CA LYS A 68 0.04 6.06 14.63
C LYS A 68 1.13 7.11 14.76
N GLN A 69 1.80 7.38 13.64
CA GLN A 69 2.93 8.28 13.55
C GLN A 69 2.96 8.87 12.15
N GLN A 70 2.99 10.19 12.07
CA GLN A 70 3.04 10.85 10.77
C GLN A 70 4.37 10.60 10.06
N TRP A 71 4.29 10.35 8.76
CA TRP A 71 5.45 10.23 7.90
C TRP A 71 5.05 10.57 6.47
N GLN A 72 6.03 10.90 5.65
CA GLN A 72 5.79 11.32 4.28
C GLN A 72 6.25 10.24 3.31
N LEU A 73 5.37 9.89 2.36
CA LEU A 73 5.74 8.99 1.29
C LEU A 73 6.73 9.67 0.34
N PRO A 74 7.71 8.93 -0.20
CA PRO A 74 8.63 9.51 -1.16
C PRO A 74 7.90 9.97 -2.42
N ASP A 75 8.44 10.99 -3.09
CA ASP A 75 7.89 11.47 -4.37
C ASP A 75 8.09 10.46 -5.48
N SER A 76 9.15 9.68 -5.41
CA SER A 76 9.50 8.67 -6.40
C SER A 76 10.40 7.61 -5.78
N LEU A 77 10.50 6.47 -6.45
CA LEU A 77 11.39 5.38 -6.09
C LEU A 77 12.33 5.08 -7.27
N PRO A 78 13.60 4.75 -7.02
CA PRO A 78 14.52 4.41 -8.11
C PRO A 78 14.05 3.16 -8.86
N PHE A 79 14.18 3.18 -10.18
CA PHE A 79 13.86 2.05 -11.04
C PHE A 79 14.87 2.02 -12.18
N GLU A 80 15.98 1.31 -12.01
CA GLU A 80 17.11 1.28 -12.94
C GLU A 80 17.63 2.71 -13.20
N ASP A 81 17.53 3.21 -14.43
CA ASP A 81 17.94 4.57 -14.80
C ASP A 81 16.78 5.57 -14.84
N THR A 82 15.62 5.17 -14.32
CA THR A 82 14.43 6.02 -14.26
C THR A 82 13.82 5.94 -12.86
N GLN A 83 12.52 6.19 -12.73
CA GLN A 83 11.84 6.19 -11.44
C GLN A 83 10.41 5.69 -11.54
N ILE A 84 9.90 5.21 -10.42
CA ILE A 84 8.49 4.83 -10.25
C ILE A 84 7.85 5.83 -9.31
N ILE A 85 6.64 6.27 -9.63
CA ILE A 85 5.85 7.13 -8.75
C ILE A 85 4.89 6.24 -7.95
N PRO A 86 5.08 6.10 -6.63
CA PRO A 86 4.16 5.29 -5.83
C PRO A 86 2.81 5.97 -5.65
N LEU A 87 1.78 5.16 -5.38
CA LEU A 87 0.47 5.70 -5.04
C LEU A 87 0.59 6.55 -3.78
N GLY A 88 0.05 7.77 -3.81
CA GLY A 88 0.14 8.70 -2.70
C GLY A 88 1.49 9.40 -2.57
N ALA A 89 2.31 9.39 -3.64
CA ALA A 89 3.63 10.01 -3.64
C ALA A 89 3.59 11.43 -3.06
N GLY A 90 4.53 11.73 -2.16
CA GLY A 90 4.65 13.04 -1.54
C GLY A 90 3.62 13.36 -0.48
N THR A 91 2.63 12.50 -0.25
CA THR A 91 1.60 12.77 0.77
C THR A 91 2.06 12.32 2.16
N THR A 92 1.44 12.88 3.19
CA THR A 92 1.70 12.52 4.58
C THR A 92 0.66 11.50 5.04
N LEU A 93 1.14 10.38 5.60
CA LEU A 93 0.29 9.36 6.20
C LEU A 93 0.40 9.43 7.72
N ASN A 94 -0.64 8.96 8.40
CA ASN A 94 -0.70 8.96 9.86
C ASN A 94 -0.35 7.60 10.48
N TRP A 95 -0.16 6.58 9.66
CA TRP A 95 0.17 5.23 10.11
C TRP A 95 1.44 4.74 9.45
N LYS A 96 2.30 4.13 10.24
CA LYS A 96 3.60 3.62 9.78
C LYS A 96 3.81 2.20 10.30
N MET A 97 4.24 1.31 9.41
CA MET A 97 4.65 -0.03 9.82
C MET A 97 6.01 0.06 10.50
N VAL A 98 6.11 -0.45 11.72
CA VAL A 98 7.35 -0.40 12.52
C VAL A 98 7.94 -1.79 12.77
N GLU A 99 7.18 -2.85 12.45
CA GLU A 99 7.62 -4.23 12.58
C GLU A 99 7.09 -5.07 11.43
#